data_c93a3151c2ed8fce0aa00cfdeed288bc
#
_entry.id   c93a3151c2ed8fce0aa00cfdeed288bc
#
_cell.length_a   1.000
_cell.length_b   1.000
_cell.length_c   1.000
_cell.angle_alpha   90.00
_cell.angle_beta   90.00
_cell.angle_gamma   90.00
#
_symmetry.space_group_name_H-M   'P 1'
#
loop_
_entity.id
_entity.type
_entity.pdbx_description
1 polymer ?
#
loop_
_entity_poly.entity_id
_entity_poly.type
_entity_poly.pdbx_seq_one_letter_code
_entity_poly.pdbx_strand_id
1 'polypeptide(L)'
;CNCDDPRVSNFFRYFLNNFEKLGLKELITTCYQNDKPDLFSQHKSARGIYFRYRGEQKGKRLPDPAKIKPRDLKGDGDFRRAECIELLKQADIVVTNPPFSLFREYVEQLVKYKKKFLIIGNINAISYKEVFKLIKENGIWLGASIHSGDREFGIPEHYPLNAAGTRVDAAGNKFIRVKGVRWFTNLDYEQRHEVFVSTAPYSPER
;
A
#
# COMPACT_ATOMS: atom_id res chain seq x y z
N CYS A 1 1.63 -6.70 -3.46
CA CYS A 1 0.69 -6.24 -2.44
C CYS A 1 0.69 -7.24 -1.28
N ASN A 2 0.80 -6.73 -0.06
CA ASN A 2 1.05 -7.60 1.09
C ASN A 2 0.20 -7.09 2.25
N CYS A 3 -1.01 -7.53 2.46
CA CYS A 3 -1.78 -7.30 3.69
C CYS A 3 -3.25 -7.68 3.56
N ASP A 4 -3.88 -7.47 2.42
CA ASP A 4 -5.28 -7.79 2.21
C ASP A 4 -5.45 -9.10 1.43
N ASP A 5 -6.57 -9.78 1.67
CA ASP A 5 -6.96 -10.90 0.84
C ASP A 5 -7.10 -10.43 -0.63
N PRO A 6 -6.31 -10.99 -1.56
CA PRO A 6 -6.32 -10.55 -2.95
C PRO A 6 -7.69 -10.65 -3.63
N ARG A 7 -8.55 -11.55 -3.17
CA ARG A 7 -9.91 -11.73 -3.73
C ARG A 7 -10.79 -10.48 -3.56
N VAL A 8 -10.48 -9.66 -2.56
CA VAL A 8 -11.25 -8.45 -2.22
C VAL A 8 -10.42 -7.18 -2.29
N SER A 9 -9.09 -7.30 -2.34
CA SER A 9 -8.17 -6.18 -2.38
C SER A 9 -8.38 -5.29 -3.59
N ASN A 10 -8.61 -4.00 -3.35
CA ASN A 10 -8.70 -3.01 -4.42
C ASN A 10 -7.36 -2.79 -5.13
N PHE A 11 -6.22 -2.97 -4.44
CA PHE A 11 -4.90 -2.95 -5.07
C PHE A 11 -4.77 -4.07 -6.10
N PHE A 12 -5.10 -5.30 -5.72
CA PHE A 12 -5.03 -6.43 -6.63
C PHE A 12 -5.93 -6.23 -7.85
N ARG A 13 -7.19 -5.83 -7.63
CA ARG A 13 -8.15 -5.55 -8.72
C ARG A 13 -7.65 -4.45 -9.65
N TYR A 14 -7.10 -3.38 -9.11
CA TYR A 14 -6.56 -2.29 -9.91
C TYR A 14 -5.43 -2.77 -10.83
N PHE A 15 -4.44 -3.48 -10.30
CA PHE A 15 -3.31 -3.97 -11.09
C PHE A 15 -3.73 -5.07 -12.06
N LEU A 16 -4.67 -5.93 -11.67
CA LEU A 16 -5.20 -6.96 -12.54
C LEU A 16 -5.92 -6.35 -13.75
N ASN A 17 -6.81 -5.36 -13.51
CA ASN A 17 -7.57 -4.70 -14.57
C ASN A 17 -6.70 -3.83 -15.49
N ASN A 18 -5.58 -3.35 -15.01
CA ASN A 18 -4.64 -2.51 -15.76
C ASN A 18 -3.36 -3.26 -16.16
N PHE A 19 -3.34 -4.58 -16.05
CA PHE A 19 -2.15 -5.39 -16.24
C PHE A 19 -1.44 -5.13 -17.58
N GLU A 20 -2.18 -5.18 -18.68
CA GLU A 20 -1.67 -4.94 -20.04
C GLU A 20 -1.31 -3.45 -20.23
N LYS A 21 -2.18 -2.55 -19.78
CA LYS A 21 -1.96 -1.09 -19.91
C LYS A 21 -0.70 -0.62 -19.20
N LEU A 22 -0.39 -1.21 -18.05
CA LEU A 22 0.81 -0.91 -17.26
C LEU A 22 2.04 -1.70 -17.75
N GLY A 23 1.90 -2.56 -18.74
CA GLY A 23 3.00 -3.38 -19.25
C GLY A 23 3.56 -4.37 -18.24
N LEU A 24 2.74 -4.81 -17.28
CA LEU A 24 3.18 -5.74 -16.25
C LEU A 24 3.50 -7.10 -16.85
N LYS A 25 4.58 -7.71 -16.42
CA LYS A 25 4.97 -9.08 -16.78
C LYS A 25 4.41 -10.09 -15.79
N GLU A 26 4.35 -9.70 -14.54
CA GLU A 26 3.87 -10.53 -13.44
C GLU A 26 3.29 -9.67 -12.32
N LEU A 27 2.20 -10.11 -11.73
CA LEU A 27 1.60 -9.54 -10.54
C LEU A 27 1.61 -10.59 -9.43
N ILE A 28 2.32 -10.31 -8.35
CA ILE A 28 2.36 -11.15 -7.15
C ILE A 28 1.69 -10.38 -6.01
N THR A 29 0.81 -11.05 -5.28
CA THR A 29 0.21 -10.50 -4.08
C THR A 29 0.18 -11.54 -2.99
N THR A 30 0.56 -11.15 -1.77
CA THR A 30 0.60 -12.02 -0.60
C THR A 30 -0.44 -11.57 0.41
N CYS A 31 -1.06 -12.50 1.10
CA CYS A 31 -2.01 -12.26 2.16
C CYS A 31 -1.48 -12.84 3.46
N TYR A 32 -1.46 -12.01 4.51
CA TYR A 32 -1.13 -12.43 5.85
C TYR A 32 -2.32 -13.18 6.47
N GLN A 33 -2.03 -14.29 7.16
CA GLN A 33 -3.02 -14.95 7.99
C GLN A 33 -3.39 -14.01 9.14
N ASN A 34 -4.64 -13.61 9.21
CA ASN A 34 -5.14 -12.73 10.24
C ASN A 34 -6.32 -13.33 10.95
N ASP A 35 -6.10 -13.78 12.17
CA ASP A 35 -7.14 -14.34 13.04
C ASP A 35 -7.99 -13.23 13.71
N LYS A 36 -7.47 -12.00 13.72
CA LYS A 36 -8.14 -10.81 14.29
C LYS A 36 -8.07 -9.67 13.28
N PRO A 37 -9.06 -9.55 12.37
CA PRO A 37 -9.05 -8.47 11.38
C PRO A 37 -9.10 -7.11 12.10
N ASP A 38 -8.18 -6.23 11.70
CA ASP A 38 -8.15 -4.82 12.08
C ASP A 38 -8.75 -3.95 10.96
N LEU A 39 -8.72 -2.63 11.16
CA LEU A 39 -9.23 -1.63 10.21
C LEU A 39 -8.62 -1.74 8.80
N PHE A 40 -7.47 -2.36 8.65
CA PHE A 40 -6.69 -2.41 7.42
C PHE A 40 -6.61 -3.82 6.82
N SER A 41 -6.97 -4.85 7.61
CA SER A 41 -6.97 -6.26 7.20
C SER A 41 -8.39 -6.83 7.31
N GLN A 42 -9.20 -6.58 6.27
CA GLN A 42 -10.65 -6.77 6.31
C GLN A 42 -11.13 -8.23 6.27
N HIS A 43 -10.25 -9.21 6.07
CA HIS A 43 -10.66 -10.61 5.92
C HIS A 43 -9.83 -11.56 6.77
N LYS A 44 -10.54 -12.50 7.43
CA LYS A 44 -9.92 -13.68 8.03
C LYS A 44 -9.38 -14.57 6.91
N SER A 45 -8.08 -14.61 6.75
CA SER A 45 -7.42 -15.68 6.01
C SER A 45 -7.00 -16.76 6.99
N ALA A 46 -7.48 -17.98 6.80
CA ALA A 46 -7.11 -19.11 7.65
C ALA A 46 -5.65 -19.56 7.47
N ARG A 47 -4.97 -19.09 6.42
CA ARG A 47 -3.57 -19.37 6.09
C ARG A 47 -2.95 -18.22 5.33
N GLY A 48 -1.64 -18.08 5.41
CA GLY A 48 -0.90 -17.24 4.48
C GLY A 48 -1.04 -17.79 3.06
N ILE A 49 -1.46 -16.96 2.14
CA ILE A 49 -1.62 -17.31 0.73
C ILE A 49 -0.97 -16.26 -0.17
N TYR A 50 -0.69 -16.63 -1.40
CA TYR A 50 -0.31 -15.68 -2.43
C TYR A 50 -0.98 -16.00 -3.75
N PHE A 51 -1.15 -14.98 -4.58
CA PHE A 51 -1.59 -15.09 -5.96
C PHE A 51 -0.46 -14.69 -6.88
N ARG A 52 -0.43 -15.32 -8.04
CA ARG A 52 0.52 -15.01 -9.09
C ARG A 52 -0.23 -14.99 -10.42
N TYR A 53 -0.17 -13.87 -11.11
CA TYR A 53 -0.81 -13.65 -12.40
C TYR A 53 0.23 -13.20 -13.43
N ARG A 54 0.22 -13.82 -14.62
CA ARG A 54 1.14 -13.56 -15.72
C ARG A 54 0.42 -13.25 -17.05
N GLY A 55 -0.83 -12.81 -16.98
CA GLY A 55 -1.62 -12.48 -18.16
C GLY A 55 -2.45 -13.65 -18.70
N GLU A 56 -2.83 -14.64 -17.87
CA GLU A 56 -3.60 -15.82 -18.28
C GLU A 56 -5.00 -15.47 -18.82
N GLN A 57 -5.48 -14.27 -18.53
CA GLN A 57 -6.74 -13.73 -19.01
C GLN A 57 -6.55 -12.56 -20.00
N LYS A 58 -5.43 -12.56 -20.72
CA LYS A 58 -5.09 -11.52 -21.71
C LYS A 58 -6.21 -11.33 -22.73
N GLY A 59 -6.45 -10.07 -23.13
CA GLY A 59 -7.53 -9.71 -24.05
C GLY A 59 -8.90 -9.59 -23.40
N LYS A 60 -9.09 -9.95 -22.13
CA LYS A 60 -10.33 -9.67 -21.40
C LYS A 60 -10.33 -8.26 -20.84
N ARG A 61 -11.43 -7.53 -21.09
CA ARG A 61 -11.60 -6.17 -20.58
C ARG A 61 -11.50 -6.09 -19.05
N LEU A 62 -12.03 -7.09 -18.36
CA LEU A 62 -12.00 -7.22 -16.90
C LEU A 62 -11.63 -8.66 -16.55
N PRO A 63 -10.35 -8.93 -16.25
CA PRO A 63 -9.94 -10.23 -15.75
C PRO A 63 -10.66 -10.56 -14.43
N ASP A 64 -11.07 -11.81 -14.28
CA ASP A 64 -11.81 -12.31 -13.13
C ASP A 64 -10.83 -12.79 -12.04
N PRO A 65 -10.74 -12.12 -10.87
CA PRO A 65 -9.88 -12.55 -9.78
C PRO A 65 -10.18 -13.96 -9.26
N ALA A 66 -11.44 -14.39 -9.32
CA ALA A 66 -11.86 -15.71 -8.84
C ALA A 66 -11.26 -16.88 -9.67
N LYS A 67 -10.82 -16.61 -10.90
CA LYS A 67 -10.16 -17.59 -11.77
C LYS A 67 -8.67 -17.75 -11.51
N ILE A 68 -8.10 -16.90 -10.67
CA ILE A 68 -6.69 -16.97 -10.30
C ILE A 68 -6.57 -17.85 -9.06
N LYS A 69 -5.89 -18.98 -9.21
CA LYS A 69 -5.76 -19.96 -8.12
C LYS A 69 -4.84 -19.42 -7.01
N PRO A 70 -5.28 -19.43 -5.75
CA PRO A 70 -4.41 -19.16 -4.62
C PRO A 70 -3.36 -20.26 -4.49
N ARG A 71 -2.22 -19.90 -3.93
CA ARG A 71 -1.14 -20.81 -3.55
C ARG A 71 -0.87 -20.61 -2.08
N ASP A 72 -0.71 -21.69 -1.34
CA ASP A 72 -0.40 -21.65 0.08
C ASP A 72 1.02 -21.16 0.31
N LEU A 73 1.20 -20.32 1.31
CA LEU A 73 2.48 -20.05 1.93
C LEU A 73 2.75 -21.12 3.00
N LYS A 74 4.01 -21.43 3.26
CA LYS A 74 4.39 -22.36 4.33
C LYS A 74 4.11 -21.80 5.71
N GLY A 75 4.16 -20.46 5.84
CA GLY A 75 3.92 -19.73 7.07
C GLY A 75 2.64 -18.89 7.02
N ASP A 76 2.58 -17.95 7.92
CA ASP A 76 1.46 -17.04 8.13
C ASP A 76 1.36 -15.90 7.09
N GLY A 77 2.34 -15.76 6.21
CA GLY A 77 2.40 -14.68 5.23
C GLY A 77 2.96 -13.36 5.79
N ASP A 78 3.54 -13.36 6.99
CA ASP A 78 4.25 -12.20 7.51
C ASP A 78 5.38 -11.80 6.54
N PHE A 79 5.45 -10.52 6.20
CA PHE A 79 6.41 -10.00 5.23
C PHE A 79 7.88 -10.25 5.63
N ARG A 80 8.16 -10.49 6.91
CA ARG A 80 9.49 -10.80 7.46
C ARG A 80 9.90 -12.25 7.26
N ARG A 81 8.97 -13.14 6.92
CA ARG A 81 9.25 -14.55 6.71
C ARG A 81 10.06 -14.79 5.43
N ALA A 82 10.92 -15.78 5.47
CA ALA A 82 11.83 -16.11 4.35
C ALA A 82 11.08 -16.27 3.02
N GLU A 83 9.93 -16.93 3.01
CA GLU A 83 9.14 -17.14 1.79
C GLU A 83 8.59 -15.83 1.21
N CYS A 84 8.11 -14.90 2.07
CA CYS A 84 7.67 -13.58 1.63
C CYS A 84 8.85 -12.72 1.12
N ILE A 85 10.02 -12.88 1.74
CA ILE A 85 11.26 -12.25 1.28
C ILE A 85 11.68 -12.80 -0.08
N GLU A 86 11.56 -14.10 -0.34
CA GLU A 86 11.86 -14.67 -1.66
C GLU A 86 10.88 -14.17 -2.74
N LEU A 87 9.61 -13.97 -2.41
CA LEU A 87 8.66 -13.31 -3.31
C LEU A 87 9.01 -11.83 -3.50
N LEU A 88 9.37 -11.12 -2.43
CA LEU A 88 9.82 -9.73 -2.49
C LEU A 88 11.04 -9.56 -3.40
N LYS A 89 12.01 -10.46 -3.34
CA LYS A 89 13.21 -10.41 -4.18
C LYS A 89 12.88 -10.45 -5.68
N GLN A 90 11.81 -11.14 -6.07
CA GLN A 90 11.35 -11.24 -7.45
C GLN A 90 10.67 -9.97 -7.97
N ALA A 91 10.14 -9.13 -7.09
CA ALA A 91 9.43 -7.91 -7.46
C ALA A 91 10.40 -6.78 -7.86
N ASP A 92 10.09 -6.06 -8.91
CA ASP A 92 10.76 -4.80 -9.28
C ASP A 92 10.19 -3.64 -8.45
N ILE A 93 8.86 -3.62 -8.32
CA ILE A 93 8.12 -2.54 -7.64
C ILE A 93 7.17 -3.16 -6.61
N VAL A 94 7.13 -2.58 -5.43
CA VAL A 94 6.19 -2.95 -4.35
C VAL A 94 5.16 -1.85 -4.17
N VAL A 95 3.88 -2.22 -4.28
CA VAL A 95 2.77 -1.29 -4.00
C VAL A 95 1.85 -1.91 -2.96
N THR A 96 1.67 -1.22 -1.82
CA THR A 96 0.86 -1.77 -0.73
C THR A 96 0.44 -0.72 0.28
N ASN A 97 -0.50 -1.12 1.15
CA ASN A 97 -0.84 -0.45 2.39
C ASN A 97 -0.34 -1.33 3.55
N PRO A 98 0.88 -1.12 4.06
CA PRO A 98 1.43 -1.91 5.15
C PRO A 98 0.75 -1.54 6.48
N PRO A 99 0.77 -2.43 7.49
CA PRO A 99 0.33 -2.08 8.84
C PRO A 99 1.13 -0.88 9.36
N PHE A 100 0.46 0.17 9.83
CA PHE A 100 1.15 1.38 10.28
C PHE A 100 2.06 1.15 11.49
N SER A 101 1.71 0.19 12.34
CA SER A 101 2.54 -0.24 13.47
C SER A 101 3.88 -0.85 13.04
N LEU A 102 3.95 -1.45 11.86
CA LEU A 102 5.14 -2.09 11.31
C LEU A 102 5.77 -1.28 10.16
N PHE A 103 5.34 -0.03 9.96
CA PHE A 103 5.76 0.80 8.83
C PHE A 103 7.28 0.97 8.75
N ARG A 104 7.96 1.20 9.89
CA ARG A 104 9.42 1.35 9.95
C ARG A 104 10.13 0.11 9.45
N GLU A 105 9.80 -1.05 10.03
CA GLU A 105 10.38 -2.34 9.66
C GLU A 105 10.13 -2.66 8.18
N TYR A 106 8.94 -2.31 7.68
CA TYR A 106 8.58 -2.53 6.28
C TYR A 106 9.45 -1.69 5.33
N VAL A 107 9.60 -0.39 5.62
CA VAL A 107 10.48 0.51 4.84
C VAL A 107 11.93 0.04 4.88
N GLU A 108 12.45 -0.32 6.06
CA GLU A 108 13.81 -0.85 6.20
C GLU A 108 14.02 -2.10 5.34
N GLN A 109 13.03 -3.01 5.30
CA GLN A 109 13.11 -4.19 4.46
C GLN A 109 13.14 -3.84 2.98
N LEU A 110 12.28 -2.92 2.51
CA LEU A 110 12.25 -2.49 1.12
C LEU A 110 13.60 -1.88 0.69
N VAL A 111 14.18 -1.04 1.54
CA VAL A 111 15.50 -0.42 1.31
C VAL A 111 16.62 -1.48 1.31
N LYS A 112 16.62 -2.38 2.29
CA LYS A 112 17.58 -3.49 2.40
C LYS A 112 17.62 -4.35 1.13
N TYR A 113 16.45 -4.63 0.56
CA TYR A 113 16.35 -5.42 -0.67
C TYR A 113 16.34 -4.56 -1.95
N LYS A 114 16.67 -3.25 -1.84
CA LYS A 114 16.78 -2.30 -2.95
C LYS A 114 15.54 -2.27 -3.84
N LYS A 115 14.36 -2.31 -3.24
CA LYS A 115 13.11 -2.31 -3.99
C LYS A 115 12.64 -0.89 -4.32
N LYS A 116 12.08 -0.73 -5.52
CA LYS A 116 11.22 0.41 -5.83
C LYS A 116 9.88 0.21 -5.15
N PHE A 117 9.28 1.28 -4.64
CA PHE A 117 8.03 1.14 -3.92
C PHE A 117 7.14 2.38 -3.96
N LEU A 118 5.85 2.13 -3.78
CA LEU A 118 4.81 3.13 -3.52
C LEU A 118 3.91 2.57 -2.42
N ILE A 119 4.00 3.11 -1.21
CA ILE A 119 3.30 2.57 -0.04
C ILE A 119 2.52 3.66 0.69
N ILE A 120 1.39 3.25 1.28
CA ILE A 120 0.60 4.13 2.13
C ILE A 120 1.19 4.15 3.54
N GLY A 121 1.28 5.34 4.12
CA GLY A 121 1.69 5.52 5.51
C GLY A 121 1.01 6.73 6.14
N ASN A 122 1.23 6.92 7.43
CA ASN A 122 0.82 8.11 8.13
C ASN A 122 1.90 9.19 8.01
N ILE A 123 1.51 10.45 7.85
CA ILE A 123 2.46 11.58 7.75
C ILE A 123 3.42 11.65 8.94
N ASN A 124 3.00 11.22 10.12
CA ASN A 124 3.86 11.19 11.29
C ASN A 124 5.10 10.29 11.09
N ALA A 125 5.07 9.38 10.13
CA ALA A 125 6.23 8.54 9.83
C ALA A 125 7.45 9.34 9.38
N ILE A 126 7.29 10.56 8.87
CA ILE A 126 8.43 11.44 8.52
C ILE A 126 9.31 11.76 9.74
N SER A 127 8.75 11.73 10.95
CA SER A 127 9.48 12.00 12.21
C SER A 127 10.20 10.76 12.76
N TYR A 128 9.97 9.57 12.20
CA TYR A 128 10.68 8.37 12.63
C TYR A 128 12.15 8.46 12.19
N LYS A 129 13.06 8.20 13.09
CA LYS A 129 14.51 8.33 12.87
C LYS A 129 14.99 7.67 11.57
N GLU A 130 14.53 6.47 11.30
CA GLU A 130 14.91 5.68 10.14
C GLU A 130 14.35 6.28 8.84
N VAL A 131 13.09 6.70 8.86
CA VAL A 131 12.41 7.33 7.71
C VAL A 131 12.99 8.72 7.45
N PHE A 132 13.19 9.52 8.49
CA PHE A 132 13.77 10.86 8.36
C PHE A 132 15.20 10.84 7.78
N LYS A 133 16.01 9.85 8.19
CA LYS A 133 17.33 9.63 7.61
C LYS A 133 17.24 9.41 6.09
N LEU A 134 16.34 8.53 5.67
CA LEU A 134 16.13 8.24 4.24
C LEU A 134 15.64 9.48 3.47
N ILE A 135 14.77 10.29 4.07
CA ILE A 135 14.31 11.56 3.47
C ILE A 135 15.50 12.53 3.30
N LYS A 136 16.31 12.69 4.34
CA LYS A 136 17.50 13.55 4.30
C LYS A 136 18.53 13.11 3.26
N GLU A 137 18.70 11.81 3.09
CA GLU A 137 19.61 11.19 2.12
C GLU A 137 18.99 11.10 0.71
N ASN A 138 17.80 11.66 0.51
CA ASN A 138 17.07 11.61 -0.76
C ASN A 138 16.79 10.17 -1.25
N GLY A 139 16.58 9.26 -0.31
CA GLY A 139 16.28 7.85 -0.58
C GLY A 139 14.77 7.52 -0.58
N ILE A 140 13.95 8.40 0.01
CA ILE A 140 12.48 8.28 0.05
C ILE A 140 11.86 9.67 0.10
N TRP A 141 10.66 9.82 -0.45
CA TRP A 141 9.89 11.07 -0.43
C TRP A 141 8.38 10.81 -0.43
N LEU A 142 7.60 11.85 -0.28
CA LEU A 142 6.14 11.76 -0.39
C LEU A 142 5.74 11.69 -1.86
N GLY A 143 4.67 10.95 -2.16
CA GLY A 143 4.15 10.80 -3.52
C GLY A 143 3.41 12.05 -4.02
N ALA A 144 3.20 12.13 -5.33
CA ALA A 144 2.63 13.26 -6.04
C ALA A 144 1.15 13.57 -5.71
N SER A 145 0.46 12.69 -5.02
CA SER A 145 -0.95 12.88 -4.64
C SER A 145 -1.15 12.78 -3.14
N ILE A 146 -2.31 13.22 -2.65
CA ILE A 146 -2.65 13.28 -1.22
C ILE A 146 -1.72 14.24 -0.47
N HIS A 147 -1.71 15.51 -0.87
CA HIS A 147 -0.86 16.54 -0.28
C HIS A 147 -1.34 17.05 1.07
N SER A 148 -2.65 16.99 1.35
CA SER A 148 -3.22 17.54 2.59
C SER A 148 -4.47 16.80 3.03
N GLY A 149 -4.84 17.01 4.29
CA GLY A 149 -6.12 16.59 4.87
C GLY A 149 -6.18 15.10 5.20
N ASP A 150 -7.36 14.76 5.65
CA ASP A 150 -7.76 13.41 5.98
C ASP A 150 -8.37 12.74 4.76
N ARG A 151 -8.39 11.42 4.75
CA ARG A 151 -9.07 10.64 3.71
C ARG A 151 -10.20 9.84 4.31
N GLU A 152 -11.31 9.83 3.60
CA GLU A 152 -12.44 9.01 3.95
C GLU A 152 -12.46 7.76 3.07
N PHE A 153 -12.66 6.63 3.70
CA PHE A 153 -12.70 5.32 3.04
C PHE A 153 -14.03 4.65 3.34
N GLY A 154 -14.64 4.05 2.32
CA GLY A 154 -15.77 3.13 2.51
C GLY A 154 -15.29 1.87 3.23
N ILE A 155 -16.06 1.42 4.21
CA ILE A 155 -15.78 0.19 4.96
C ILE A 155 -16.93 -0.80 4.78
N PRO A 156 -16.64 -2.12 4.80
CA PRO A 156 -17.68 -3.14 4.66
C PRO A 156 -18.76 -3.04 5.73
N GLU A 157 -19.97 -3.48 5.39
CA GLU A 157 -21.14 -3.39 6.27
C GLU A 157 -20.93 -4.10 7.62
N HIS A 158 -20.24 -5.25 7.61
CA HIS A 158 -19.97 -6.04 8.82
C HIS A 158 -18.90 -5.41 9.75
N TYR A 159 -18.27 -4.32 9.33
CA TYR A 159 -17.21 -3.68 10.11
C TYR A 159 -17.79 -2.92 11.32
N PRO A 160 -17.24 -3.08 12.54
CA PRO A 160 -17.74 -2.37 13.70
C PRO A 160 -17.42 -0.87 13.64
N LEU A 161 -18.41 -0.03 14.01
CA LEU A 161 -18.27 1.43 14.00
C LEU A 161 -17.65 1.98 15.33
N ASN A 162 -16.71 1.25 15.90
CA ASN A 162 -16.12 1.59 17.21
C ASN A 162 -14.96 2.58 17.12
N ALA A 163 -14.44 2.83 15.91
CA ALA A 163 -13.31 3.73 15.72
C ALA A 163 -13.77 5.18 15.60
N ALA A 164 -12.98 6.09 16.16
CA ALA A 164 -13.21 7.52 15.97
C ALA A 164 -13.16 7.89 14.48
N GLY A 165 -14.08 8.75 14.04
CA GLY A 165 -14.17 9.18 12.64
C GLY A 165 -14.97 8.25 11.74
N THR A 166 -15.66 7.26 12.29
CA THR A 166 -16.65 6.47 11.54
C THR A 166 -17.96 7.24 11.39
N ARG A 167 -18.62 7.07 10.25
CA ARG A 167 -19.97 7.57 9.97
C ARG A 167 -20.75 6.63 9.05
N VAL A 168 -22.05 6.82 9.03
CA VAL A 168 -22.97 6.17 8.09
C VAL A 168 -23.63 7.28 7.28
N ASP A 169 -23.76 7.12 5.96
CA ASP A 169 -24.51 8.03 5.12
C ASP A 169 -26.03 7.71 5.11
N ALA A 170 -26.81 8.54 4.44
CA ALA A 170 -28.27 8.36 4.34
C ALA A 170 -28.68 7.06 3.62
N ALA A 171 -27.79 6.45 2.82
CA ALA A 171 -28.02 5.20 2.12
C ALA A 171 -27.56 3.97 2.94
N GLY A 172 -27.05 4.17 4.17
CA GLY A 172 -26.57 3.10 5.04
C GLY A 172 -25.11 2.70 4.80
N ASN A 173 -24.39 3.35 3.88
CA ASN A 173 -22.98 3.05 3.64
C ASN A 173 -22.12 3.55 4.80
N LYS A 174 -21.18 2.72 5.22
CA LYS A 174 -20.26 3.02 6.31
C LYS A 174 -18.94 3.58 5.81
N PHE A 175 -18.44 4.58 6.48
CA PHE A 175 -17.17 5.24 6.15
C PHE A 175 -16.31 5.41 7.39
N ILE A 176 -14.99 5.47 7.17
CA ILE A 176 -14.01 5.85 8.18
C ILE A 176 -13.12 6.95 7.66
N ARG A 177 -12.87 7.95 8.49
CA ARG A 177 -11.94 9.04 8.21
C ARG A 177 -10.59 8.73 8.83
N VAL A 178 -9.56 8.57 8.00
CA VAL A 178 -8.19 8.31 8.42
C VAL A 178 -7.37 9.58 8.24
N LYS A 179 -6.78 10.04 9.36
CA LYS A 179 -5.98 11.26 9.40
C LYS A 179 -4.56 11.03 8.88
N GLY A 180 -4.03 12.02 8.19
CA GLY A 180 -2.62 12.08 7.83
C GLY A 180 -2.15 11.00 6.86
N VAL A 181 -3.02 10.41 6.07
CA VAL A 181 -2.65 9.42 5.04
C VAL A 181 -1.78 10.07 3.96
N ARG A 182 -0.65 9.43 3.64
CA ARG A 182 0.28 9.86 2.59
C ARG A 182 0.82 8.66 1.82
N TRP A 183 1.19 8.92 0.57
CA TRP A 183 2.06 8.03 -0.17
C TRP A 183 3.52 8.29 0.20
N PHE A 184 4.26 7.23 0.42
CA PHE A 184 5.72 7.21 0.54
C PHE A 184 6.29 6.41 -0.62
N THR A 185 7.34 6.92 -1.26
CA THR A 185 7.88 6.31 -2.46
C THR A 185 9.37 6.64 -2.66
N ASN A 186 10.04 5.81 -3.43
CA ASN A 186 11.34 6.08 -4.03
C ASN A 186 11.28 6.03 -5.57
N LEU A 187 10.06 6.05 -6.13
CA LEU A 187 9.81 6.18 -7.56
C LEU A 187 9.91 7.65 -7.94
N ASP A 188 10.69 7.96 -8.94
CA ASP A 188 10.82 9.32 -9.43
C ASP A 188 9.55 9.78 -10.18
N TYR A 189 9.25 11.07 -10.11
CA TYR A 189 8.13 11.70 -10.79
C TYR A 189 8.40 13.20 -11.04
N GLU A 190 7.77 13.77 -12.05
CA GLU A 190 8.06 15.11 -12.57
C GLU A 190 7.94 16.21 -11.51
N GLN A 191 6.84 16.24 -10.76
CA GLN A 191 6.59 17.29 -9.76
C GLN A 191 7.63 17.34 -8.63
N ARG A 192 8.39 16.28 -8.43
CA ARG A 192 9.48 16.25 -7.46
C ARG A 192 10.65 17.17 -7.85
N HIS A 193 10.79 17.45 -9.13
CA HIS A 193 11.85 18.27 -9.71
C HIS A 193 11.43 19.71 -9.98
N GLU A 194 10.20 20.08 -9.63
CA GLU A 194 9.74 21.45 -9.72
C GLU A 194 10.59 22.34 -8.82
N VAL A 195 11.12 23.41 -9.42
CA VAL A 195 11.92 24.40 -8.67
C VAL A 195 10.96 25.33 -7.93
N PHE A 196 11.08 25.37 -6.62
CA PHE A 196 10.35 26.35 -5.84
C PHE A 196 10.98 27.74 -6.06
N VAL A 197 10.25 28.62 -6.74
CA VAL A 197 10.64 30.01 -6.94
C VAL A 197 9.95 30.87 -5.88
N SER A 198 10.71 31.37 -4.91
CA SER A 198 10.20 32.37 -3.97
C SER A 198 10.08 33.71 -4.65
N THR A 199 8.88 34.28 -4.65
CA THR A 199 8.62 35.61 -5.23
C THR A 199 8.98 36.76 -4.27
N ALA A 200 9.28 36.44 -3.01
CA ALA A 200 9.69 37.43 -2.01
C ALA A 200 11.01 37.00 -1.32
N PRO A 201 11.99 37.89 -1.21
CA PRO A 201 13.18 37.62 -0.42
C PRO A 201 12.82 37.42 1.05
N TYR A 202 13.64 36.64 1.75
CA TYR A 202 13.53 36.50 3.20
C TYR A 202 13.71 37.85 3.87
N SER A 203 12.78 38.24 4.75
CA SER A 203 12.91 39.41 5.63
C SER A 203 12.82 38.94 7.08
N PRO A 204 13.82 39.24 7.93
CA PRO A 204 13.78 38.87 9.34
C PRO A 204 12.65 39.53 10.13
N GLU A 205 11.99 40.55 9.57
CA GLU A 205 10.93 41.33 10.22
C GLU A 205 9.51 40.82 9.91
N ARG A 206 9.38 39.63 9.28
CA ARG A 206 8.10 38.98 8.95
C ARG A 206 7.91 37.70 9.71
#